data_d7e164d3145a97678488994f71ef546c
#
_entry.id   d7e164d3145a97678488994f71ef546c
#
_cell.length_a   1.000
_cell.length_b   1.000
_cell.length_c   1.000
_cell.angle_alpha   90.00
_cell.angle_beta   90.00
_cell.angle_gamma   90.00
#
_symmetry.space_group_name_H-M   'P 1'
#
loop_
_entity.id
_entity.type
_entity.pdbx_description
1 polymer ?
#
loop_
_entity_poly.entity_id
_entity_poly.type
_entity_poly.pdbx_seq_one_letter_code
_entity_poly.pdbx_strand_id
1 'polypeptide(L)'
;MVPHLVTALNGPLLELEKKILTATPAIERWFRLEWQEHTPPFYCSVDLRNSGFKLAPVDTNLFPGGFNNLAPEMLPLAVQAAMAAIEKYCPDAKNLLLIPERHTRNTFYLQNVARLMQIFRQTGLNLSL
;
A
#
# COMPACT_ATOMS: atom_id res chain seq x y z
N MET A 1 -17.65 5.91 -8.15
CA MET A 1 -17.49 6.74 -6.95
C MET A 1 -17.64 5.82 -5.75
N VAL A 2 -16.54 5.52 -5.05
CA VAL A 2 -16.65 4.87 -3.75
C VAL A 2 -17.49 5.81 -2.90
N PRO A 3 -18.56 5.35 -2.23
CA PRO A 3 -19.31 6.22 -1.34
C PRO A 3 -18.33 6.85 -0.37
N HIS A 4 -18.16 8.14 -0.45
CA HIS A 4 -17.40 8.87 0.54
C HIS A 4 -18.28 8.84 1.79
N LEU A 5 -18.08 7.83 2.63
CA LEU A 5 -18.57 7.86 3.98
C LEU A 5 -17.83 9.01 4.65
N VAL A 6 -18.44 10.17 4.61
CA VAL A 6 -18.09 11.25 5.53
C VAL A 6 -18.53 10.74 6.91
N THR A 7 -17.70 9.91 7.51
CA THR A 7 -17.80 9.65 8.94
C THR A 7 -17.62 11.00 9.60
N ALA A 8 -18.66 11.45 10.26
CA ALA A 8 -18.54 12.63 11.10
C ALA A 8 -17.35 12.40 12.02
N LEU A 9 -16.32 13.23 11.90
CA LEU A 9 -15.15 13.19 12.77
C LEU A 9 -15.67 13.49 14.18
N ASN A 10 -15.81 12.45 14.97
CA ASN A 10 -16.22 12.56 16.38
C ASN A 10 -14.97 12.48 17.29
N GLY A 11 -15.12 12.88 18.54
CA GLY A 11 -14.03 12.91 19.51
C GLY A 11 -13.22 11.61 19.58
N PRO A 12 -13.83 10.42 19.72
CA PRO A 12 -13.10 9.14 19.77
C PRO A 12 -12.27 8.84 18.52
N LEU A 13 -12.73 9.20 17.33
CA LEU A 13 -12.00 9.01 16.09
C LEU A 13 -10.78 9.93 16.01
N LEU A 14 -10.94 11.21 16.39
CA LEU A 14 -9.84 12.17 16.43
C LEU A 14 -8.79 11.80 17.49
N GLU A 15 -9.22 11.27 18.62
CA GLU A 15 -8.31 10.77 19.66
C GLU A 15 -7.49 9.58 19.18
N LEU A 16 -8.11 8.64 18.46
CA LEU A 16 -7.43 7.49 17.85
C LEU A 16 -6.41 7.95 16.80
N GLU A 17 -6.80 8.87 15.91
CA GLU A 17 -5.90 9.47 14.92
C GLU A 17 -4.70 10.13 15.60
N LYS A 18 -4.94 10.96 16.62
CA LYS A 18 -3.87 11.60 17.38
C LYS A 18 -2.91 10.59 18.01
N LYS A 19 -3.44 9.50 18.58
CA LYS A 19 -2.60 8.42 19.14
C LYS A 19 -1.72 7.78 18.07
N ILE A 20 -2.27 7.48 16.90
CA ILE A 20 -1.51 6.89 15.78
C ILE A 20 -0.41 7.85 15.33
N LEU A 21 -0.75 9.11 15.06
CA LEU A 21 0.21 10.13 14.63
C LEU A 21 1.32 10.36 15.66
N THR A 22 0.97 10.42 16.93
CA THR A 22 1.96 10.57 18.02
C THR A 22 2.86 9.34 18.14
N ALA A 23 2.33 8.15 17.91
CA ALA A 23 3.07 6.90 18.00
C ALA A 23 3.78 6.51 16.68
N THR A 24 3.67 7.29 15.61
CA THR A 24 4.24 6.98 14.30
C THR A 24 5.72 6.55 14.38
N PRO A 25 6.63 7.24 15.10
CA PRO A 25 8.03 6.80 15.16
C PRO A 25 8.21 5.41 15.80
N ALA A 26 7.39 5.09 16.81
CA ALA A 26 7.42 3.80 17.47
C ALA A 26 6.83 2.70 16.57
N ILE A 27 5.76 2.99 15.85
CA ILE A 27 5.14 2.09 14.88
C ILE A 27 6.12 1.78 13.74
N GLU A 28 6.76 2.79 13.17
CA GLU A 28 7.75 2.60 12.11
C GLU A 28 8.98 1.81 12.58
N ARG A 29 9.43 2.06 13.81
CA ARG A 29 10.52 1.27 14.40
C ARG A 29 10.11 -0.20 14.56
N TRP A 30 8.91 -0.47 15.05
CA TRP A 30 8.39 -1.82 15.21
C TRP A 30 8.33 -2.53 13.85
N PHE A 31 7.75 -1.90 12.83
CA PHE A 31 7.72 -2.46 11.48
C PHE A 31 9.13 -2.78 10.95
N ARG A 32 10.11 -1.88 11.15
CA ARG A 32 11.50 -2.15 10.71
C ARG A 32 12.11 -3.37 11.38
N LEU A 33 11.83 -3.60 12.66
CA LEU A 33 12.30 -4.80 13.38
C LEU A 33 11.63 -6.07 12.84
N GLU A 34 10.31 -6.05 12.67
CA GLU A 34 9.57 -7.17 12.08
C GLU A 34 10.07 -7.52 10.66
N TRP A 35 10.39 -6.51 9.86
CA TRP A 35 10.93 -6.71 8.51
C TRP A 35 12.34 -7.33 8.49
N GLN A 36 13.09 -7.19 9.57
CA GLN A 36 14.39 -7.85 9.73
C GLN A 36 14.22 -9.33 10.12
N GLU A 37 13.23 -9.64 10.94
CA GLU A 37 12.99 -10.99 11.44
C GLU A 37 12.12 -11.83 10.49
N HIS A 38 11.24 -11.20 9.75
CA HIS A 38 10.29 -11.85 8.86
C HIS A 38 10.49 -11.46 7.41
N THR A 39 10.21 -12.39 6.51
CA THR A 39 10.19 -12.12 5.07
C THR A 39 8.75 -12.04 4.59
N PRO A 40 8.17 -10.84 4.49
CA PRO A 40 6.82 -10.68 3.99
C PRO A 40 6.76 -11.02 2.50
N PRO A 41 5.58 -11.32 1.92
CA PRO A 41 5.42 -11.46 0.48
C PRO A 41 5.78 -10.15 -0.21
N PHE A 42 6.10 -10.23 -1.52
CA PHE A 42 6.46 -9.06 -2.34
C PHE A 42 5.45 -7.90 -2.19
N TYR A 43 4.18 -8.24 -2.09
CA TYR A 43 3.09 -7.33 -1.79
C TYR A 43 2.10 -7.96 -0.83
N CYS A 44 1.62 -7.18 0.11
CA CYS A 44 0.46 -7.52 0.93
C CYS A 44 -0.31 -6.25 1.30
N SER A 45 -1.61 -6.38 1.45
CA SER A 45 -2.46 -5.35 2.02
C SER A 45 -3.28 -5.91 3.16
N VAL A 46 -3.67 -5.05 4.07
CA VAL A 46 -4.50 -5.39 5.23
C VAL A 46 -5.65 -4.40 5.31
N ASP A 47 -6.86 -4.93 5.29
CA ASP A 47 -8.05 -4.13 5.51
C ASP A 47 -8.25 -3.93 7.02
N LEU A 48 -8.39 -2.68 7.42
CA LEU A 48 -8.61 -2.29 8.80
C LEU A 48 -10.04 -1.82 9.02
N ARG A 49 -10.67 -2.32 10.08
CA ARG A 49 -11.93 -1.78 10.59
C ARG A 49 -11.65 -0.83 11.73
N ASN A 50 -12.22 0.37 11.61
CA ASN A 50 -12.11 1.44 12.59
C ASN A 50 -13.47 1.72 13.21
N SER A 51 -13.60 1.54 14.52
CA SER A 51 -14.81 1.84 15.30
C SER A 51 -14.75 3.18 16.05
N GLY A 52 -13.72 3.99 15.83
CA GLY A 52 -13.47 5.25 16.51
C GLY A 52 -12.64 5.13 17.81
N PHE A 53 -12.58 3.95 18.40
CA PHE A 53 -11.80 3.69 19.62
C PHE A 53 -10.94 2.44 19.50
N LYS A 54 -11.11 1.66 18.44
CA LYS A 54 -10.36 0.42 18.17
C LYS A 54 -10.14 0.24 16.68
N LEU A 55 -8.93 -0.16 16.32
CA LEU A 55 -8.59 -0.72 15.00
C LEU A 55 -8.47 -2.23 15.10
N ALA A 56 -8.95 -2.93 14.09
CA ALA A 56 -8.78 -4.36 13.98
C ALA A 56 -8.48 -4.74 12.51
N PRO A 57 -7.47 -5.59 12.25
CA PRO A 57 -7.30 -6.20 10.94
C PRO A 57 -8.43 -7.20 10.71
N VAL A 58 -9.02 -7.19 9.52
CA VAL A 58 -10.16 -8.05 9.17
C VAL A 58 -9.94 -8.88 7.93
N ASP A 59 -9.08 -8.44 7.03
CA ASP A 59 -8.76 -9.15 5.80
C ASP A 59 -7.34 -8.85 5.33
N THR A 60 -6.73 -9.84 4.68
CA THR A 60 -5.39 -9.72 4.11
C THR A 60 -5.39 -10.20 2.66
N ASN A 61 -4.72 -9.47 1.78
CA ASN A 61 -4.65 -9.77 0.37
C ASN A 61 -3.20 -9.76 -0.12
N LEU A 62 -2.88 -10.68 -1.04
CA LEU A 62 -1.61 -10.70 -1.78
C LEU A 62 -1.73 -10.00 -3.14
N PHE A 63 -2.89 -9.48 -3.46
CA PHE A 63 -3.16 -8.77 -4.70
C PHE A 63 -2.88 -7.27 -4.54
N PRO A 64 -2.11 -6.64 -5.47
CA PRO A 64 -1.75 -5.23 -5.37
C PRO A 64 -2.93 -4.31 -5.74
N GLY A 65 -3.83 -4.10 -4.78
CA GLY A 65 -4.98 -3.22 -4.90
C GLY A 65 -4.83 -1.92 -4.11
N GLY A 66 -5.65 -0.92 -4.43
CA GLY A 66 -5.76 0.31 -3.66
C GLY A 66 -4.70 1.39 -3.92
N PHE A 67 -3.73 1.18 -4.81
CA PHE A 67 -2.67 2.16 -5.11
C PHE A 67 -3.21 3.46 -5.75
N ASN A 68 -4.38 3.41 -6.38
CA ASN A 68 -5.07 4.60 -6.86
C ASN A 68 -5.49 5.56 -5.74
N ASN A 69 -5.54 5.08 -4.49
CA ASN A 69 -5.89 5.88 -3.31
C ASN A 69 -4.66 6.47 -2.60
N LEU A 70 -3.45 6.16 -3.05
CA LEU A 70 -2.24 6.74 -2.48
C LEU A 70 -2.21 8.25 -2.69
N ALA A 71 -1.99 8.99 -1.61
CA ALA A 71 -1.73 10.41 -1.67
C ALA A 71 -0.43 10.68 -2.46
N PRO A 72 -0.35 11.77 -3.23
CA PRO A 72 0.83 12.09 -4.03
C PRO A 72 2.14 12.08 -3.23
N GLU A 73 2.10 12.51 -1.98
CA GLU A 73 3.23 12.59 -1.07
C GLU A 73 3.80 11.20 -0.72
N MET A 74 2.98 10.15 -0.85
CA MET A 74 3.38 8.78 -0.57
C MET A 74 4.04 8.07 -1.77
N LEU A 75 3.99 8.66 -2.96
CA LEU A 75 4.55 8.03 -4.16
C LEU A 75 6.06 7.77 -4.06
N PRO A 76 6.89 8.71 -3.58
CA PRO A 76 8.33 8.44 -3.43
C PRO A 76 8.62 7.27 -2.49
N LEU A 77 7.85 7.15 -1.41
CA LEU A 77 7.97 6.03 -0.46
C LEU A 77 7.55 4.70 -1.10
N ALA A 78 6.48 4.71 -1.90
CA ALA A 78 6.05 3.53 -2.65
C ALA A 78 7.11 3.08 -3.67
N VAL A 79 7.78 4.01 -4.35
CA VAL A 79 8.89 3.70 -5.26
C VAL A 79 10.07 3.10 -4.48
N GLN A 80 10.47 3.69 -3.37
CA GLN A 80 11.54 3.16 -2.52
C GLN A 80 11.22 1.76 -1.99
N ALA A 81 10.00 1.53 -1.54
CA ALA A 81 9.54 0.22 -1.08
C ALA A 81 9.58 -0.82 -2.21
N ALA A 82 9.14 -0.44 -3.42
CA ALA A 82 9.20 -1.30 -4.59
C ALA A 82 10.65 -1.65 -4.96
N MET A 83 11.57 -0.68 -4.95
CA MET A 83 13.00 -0.91 -5.20
C MET A 83 13.60 -1.87 -4.17
N ALA A 84 13.34 -1.64 -2.88
CA ALA A 84 13.83 -2.51 -1.82
C ALA A 84 13.28 -3.94 -1.93
N ALA A 85 12.00 -4.08 -2.29
CA ALA A 85 11.40 -5.39 -2.52
C ALA A 85 12.03 -6.10 -3.73
N ILE A 86 12.24 -5.41 -4.85
CA ILE A 86 12.90 -5.96 -6.05
C ILE A 86 14.32 -6.42 -5.69
N GLU A 87 15.10 -5.58 -5.02
CA GLU A 87 16.46 -5.92 -4.60
C GLU A 87 16.50 -7.14 -3.69
N LYS A 88 15.52 -7.27 -2.80
CA LYS A 88 15.44 -8.41 -1.88
C LYS A 88 15.03 -9.72 -2.57
N TYR A 89 14.07 -9.68 -3.49
CA TYR A 89 13.48 -10.88 -4.08
C TYR A 89 14.05 -11.26 -5.43
N CYS A 90 14.43 -10.27 -6.24
CA CYS A 90 14.90 -10.46 -7.61
C CYS A 90 15.99 -9.45 -7.96
N PRO A 91 17.17 -9.47 -7.30
CA PRO A 91 18.21 -8.45 -7.46
C PRO A 91 18.73 -8.30 -8.90
N ASP A 92 18.69 -9.38 -9.67
CA ASP A 92 19.15 -9.40 -11.07
C ASP A 92 18.05 -9.06 -12.09
N ALA A 93 16.83 -8.73 -11.63
CA ALA A 93 15.73 -8.40 -12.51
C ALA A 93 16.03 -7.14 -13.32
N LYS A 94 15.81 -7.21 -14.62
CA LYS A 94 15.90 -6.08 -15.56
C LYS A 94 14.55 -5.72 -16.15
N ASN A 95 13.64 -6.67 -16.15
CA ASN A 95 12.33 -6.52 -16.76
C ASN A 95 11.24 -6.91 -15.75
N LEU A 96 10.13 -6.18 -15.79
CA LEU A 96 8.94 -6.45 -14.99
C LEU A 96 7.73 -6.51 -15.92
N LEU A 97 6.98 -7.62 -15.85
CA LEU A 97 5.72 -7.78 -16.55
C LEU A 97 4.57 -7.63 -15.53
N LEU A 98 3.73 -6.64 -15.76
CA LEU A 98 2.51 -6.45 -14.99
C LEU A 98 1.34 -7.06 -15.76
N ILE A 99 0.72 -8.09 -15.21
CA ILE A 99 -0.39 -8.80 -15.85
C ILE A 99 -1.70 -8.37 -15.17
N PRO A 100 -2.50 -7.50 -15.81
CA PRO A 100 -3.78 -7.09 -15.27
C PRO A 100 -4.87 -8.13 -15.52
N GLU A 101 -5.97 -8.03 -14.78
CA GLU A 101 -7.17 -8.80 -15.07
C GLU A 101 -7.76 -8.42 -16.44
N ARG A 102 -8.12 -9.43 -17.22
CA ARG A 102 -8.60 -9.24 -18.60
C ARG A 102 -10.04 -8.73 -18.69
N HIS A 103 -10.86 -8.97 -17.69
CA HIS A 103 -12.33 -8.83 -17.80
C HIS A 103 -12.93 -7.69 -17.00
N THR A 104 -12.12 -6.85 -16.40
CA THR A 104 -12.68 -5.79 -15.55
C THR A 104 -13.07 -4.57 -16.36
N ARG A 105 -14.30 -4.09 -16.11
CA ARG A 105 -14.77 -2.76 -16.51
C ARG A 105 -14.65 -1.76 -15.36
N ASN A 106 -14.02 -2.16 -14.27
CA ASN A 106 -13.85 -1.34 -13.09
C ASN A 106 -12.78 -0.27 -13.33
N THR A 107 -13.20 0.97 -13.49
CA THR A 107 -12.30 2.11 -13.74
C THR A 107 -11.32 2.34 -12.59
N PHE A 108 -11.71 2.06 -11.36
CA PHE A 108 -10.81 2.17 -10.19
C PHE A 108 -9.69 1.13 -10.24
N TYR A 109 -9.99 -0.07 -10.72
CA TYR A 109 -8.97 -1.08 -10.96
C TYR A 109 -7.97 -0.62 -12.03
N LEU A 110 -8.44 -0.05 -13.13
CA LEU A 110 -7.56 0.48 -14.17
C LEU A 110 -6.70 1.65 -13.67
N GLN A 111 -7.25 2.50 -12.81
CA GLN A 111 -6.49 3.55 -12.14
C GLN A 111 -5.42 2.97 -11.20
N ASN A 112 -5.74 1.90 -10.47
CA ASN A 112 -4.78 1.17 -9.65
C ASN A 112 -3.63 0.61 -10.50
N VAL A 113 -3.93 -0.05 -11.62
CA VAL A 113 -2.92 -0.57 -12.55
C VAL A 113 -2.05 0.58 -13.08
N ALA A 114 -2.64 1.69 -13.51
CA ALA A 114 -1.91 2.85 -13.99
C ALA A 114 -0.97 3.43 -12.91
N ARG A 115 -1.42 3.47 -11.65
CA ARG A 115 -0.60 3.93 -10.52
C ARG A 115 0.56 2.97 -10.23
N LEU A 116 0.33 1.66 -10.25
CA LEU A 116 1.39 0.67 -10.14
C LEU A 116 2.42 0.80 -11.26
N MET A 117 1.97 0.98 -12.50
CA MET A 117 2.87 1.22 -13.63
C MET A 117 3.73 2.49 -13.41
N GLN A 118 3.13 3.56 -12.89
CA GLN A 118 3.87 4.78 -12.56
C GLN A 118 4.96 4.53 -11.51
N ILE A 119 4.66 3.76 -10.46
CA ILE A 119 5.61 3.40 -9.41
C ILE A 119 6.74 2.55 -9.99
N PHE A 120 6.41 1.46 -10.67
CA PHE A 120 7.41 0.53 -11.19
C PHE A 120 8.29 1.10 -12.30
N ARG A 121 7.79 2.03 -13.12
CA ARG A 121 8.65 2.74 -14.09
C ARG A 121 9.77 3.54 -13.44
N GLN A 122 9.60 3.96 -12.19
CA GLN A 122 10.61 4.72 -11.45
C GLN A 122 11.61 3.82 -10.71
N THR A 123 11.41 2.51 -10.70
CA THR A 123 12.37 1.57 -10.08
C THR A 123 13.57 1.23 -10.95
N GLY A 124 13.62 1.73 -12.19
CA GLY A 124 14.71 1.45 -13.12
C GLY A 124 14.54 0.17 -13.95
N LEU A 125 13.45 -0.57 -13.77
CA LEU A 125 13.14 -1.75 -14.56
C LEU A 125 12.43 -1.40 -15.88
N ASN A 126 12.67 -2.22 -16.90
CA ASN A 126 11.86 -2.19 -18.12
C ASN A 126 10.48 -2.77 -17.81
N LEU A 127 9.46 -1.92 -17.84
CA LEU A 127 8.09 -2.32 -17.52
C LEU A 127 7.29 -2.61 -18.79
N SER A 128 6.66 -3.78 -18.80
CA SER A 128 5.67 -4.20 -19.81
C SER A 128 4.31 -4.50 -19.16
N LEU A 129 3.23 -4.40 -19.95
CA LEU A 129 1.85 -4.70 -19.56
C LEU A 129 1.33 -5.82 -20.45
#